data_11a2d9b5a812e1df78648d471963039b
#
_entry.id   11a2d9b5a812e1df78648d471963039b
#
_cell.length_a   1.000
_cell.length_b   1.000
_cell.length_c   1.000
_cell.angle_alpha   90.00
_cell.angle_beta   90.00
_cell.angle_gamma   90.00
#
_symmetry.space_group_name_H-M   'P 1'
#
loop_
_entity.id
_entity.type
_entity.pdbx_description
1 polymer ?
#
loop_
_entity_poly.entity_id
_entity_poly.type
_entity_poly.pdbx_seq_one_letter_code
_entity_poly.pdbx_strand_id
1 'polypeptide(L)'
;ILMARIQVTPEVLNEKSNEVRKYKEEHVSTIQKLTAMVNGLTEIWQGEAQTAFQAKFDGMKSTFTQFEQILEEYALNLSDAAKTYAEAEAAATQRSRG
;
A
#
# COMPACT_ATOMS: atom_id res chain seq x y z
N ILE A 1 7.83 -23.17 23.03
CA ILE A 1 7.96 -22.80 22.51
C ILE A 1 8.13 -22.47 21.59
N LEU A 2 7.96 -22.30 21.23
CA LEU A 2 8.23 -21.98 20.45
C LEU A 2 8.92 -21.20 20.09
N MET A 3 9.58 -21.29 19.85
CA MET A 3 10.43 -20.48 19.35
C MET A 3 10.03 -19.97 18.11
N ALA A 4 9.79 -18.73 18.02
CA ALA A 4 9.46 -18.11 16.79
C ALA A 4 10.63 -18.28 15.87
N ARG A 5 10.45 -18.98 14.78
CA ARG A 5 11.41 -19.04 13.80
C ARG A 5 11.26 -17.89 12.91
N ILE A 6 12.27 -17.11 12.71
CA ILE A 6 12.26 -16.04 11.75
C ILE A 6 12.58 -16.65 10.40
N GLN A 7 11.59 -16.70 9.54
CA GLN A 7 11.77 -17.25 8.21
C GLN A 7 11.74 -16.18 7.16
N VAL A 8 12.22 -15.01 7.52
CA VAL A 8 12.19 -13.85 6.66
C VAL A 8 13.58 -13.66 6.08
N THR A 9 13.66 -13.48 4.79
CA THR A 9 14.90 -13.16 4.10
C THR A 9 14.76 -11.79 3.45
N PRO A 10 15.87 -11.13 3.10
CA PRO A 10 15.78 -9.87 2.35
C PRO A 10 14.96 -10.01 1.06
N GLU A 11 15.08 -11.15 0.38
CA GLU A 11 14.33 -11.41 -0.85
C GLU A 11 12.83 -11.46 -0.60
N VAL A 12 12.41 -12.13 0.47
CA VAL A 12 11.00 -12.22 0.83
C VAL A 12 10.46 -10.84 1.21
N LEU A 13 11.22 -10.07 1.96
CA LEU A 13 10.80 -8.72 2.35
C LEU A 13 10.64 -7.82 1.11
N ASN A 14 11.55 -7.92 0.15
CA ASN A 14 11.42 -7.16 -1.09
C ASN A 14 10.23 -7.60 -1.91
N GLU A 15 9.94 -8.89 -1.96
CA GLU A 15 8.74 -9.41 -2.62
C GLU A 15 7.47 -8.85 -1.99
N LYS A 16 7.43 -8.82 -0.65
CA LYS A 16 6.25 -8.30 0.05
C LYS A 16 6.10 -6.78 -0.13
N SER A 17 7.23 -6.06 -0.19
CA SER A 17 7.20 -4.65 -0.50
C SER A 17 6.56 -4.41 -1.88
N ASN A 18 6.97 -5.21 -2.87
CA ASN A 18 6.42 -5.09 -4.22
C ASN A 18 4.94 -5.48 -4.28
N GLU A 19 4.52 -6.48 -3.49
CA GLU A 19 3.10 -6.84 -3.40
C GLU A 19 2.27 -5.70 -2.82
N VAL A 20 2.77 -5.02 -1.79
CA VAL A 20 2.06 -3.88 -1.20
C VAL A 20 1.92 -2.76 -2.24
N ARG A 21 2.96 -2.50 -3.02
CA ARG A 21 2.90 -1.48 -4.08
C ARG A 21 1.89 -1.86 -5.16
N LYS A 22 1.80 -3.14 -5.48
CA LYS A 22 0.82 -3.62 -6.43
C LYS A 22 -0.60 -3.37 -5.91
N TYR A 23 -0.84 -3.67 -4.65
CA TYR A 23 -2.15 -3.41 -4.04
C TYR A 23 -2.45 -1.91 -3.99
N LYS A 24 -1.44 -1.09 -3.73
CA LYS A 24 -1.61 0.35 -3.79
C LYS A 24 -2.04 0.80 -5.18
N GLU A 25 -1.39 0.30 -6.22
CA GLU A 25 -1.74 0.64 -7.60
C GLU A 25 -3.15 0.19 -7.96
N GLU A 26 -3.55 -1.00 -7.50
CA GLU A 26 -4.91 -1.49 -7.69
C GLU A 26 -5.92 -0.61 -6.98
N HIS A 27 -5.58 -0.13 -5.79
CA HIS A 27 -6.44 0.79 -5.05
C HIS A 27 -6.61 2.10 -5.81
N VAL A 28 -5.50 2.69 -6.28
CA VAL A 28 -5.55 3.93 -7.06
C VAL A 28 -6.42 3.74 -8.31
N SER A 29 -6.24 2.64 -9.02
CA SER A 29 -7.02 2.34 -10.21
C SER A 29 -8.50 2.19 -9.89
N THR A 30 -8.81 1.49 -8.80
CA THR A 30 -10.21 1.29 -8.37
C THR A 30 -10.86 2.62 -8.02
N ILE A 31 -10.16 3.50 -7.31
CA ILE A 31 -10.70 4.80 -6.95
C ILE A 31 -10.92 5.67 -8.19
N GLN A 32 -10.03 5.59 -9.16
CA GLN A 32 -10.20 6.32 -10.43
C GLN A 32 -11.44 5.85 -11.16
N LYS A 33 -11.66 4.56 -11.24
CA LYS A 33 -12.84 3.98 -11.89
C LYS A 33 -14.12 4.35 -11.14
N LEU A 34 -14.06 4.29 -9.82
CA LEU A 34 -15.20 4.65 -8.98
C LEU A 34 -15.53 6.13 -9.14
N THR A 35 -14.51 6.98 -9.19
CA THR A 35 -14.69 8.42 -9.37
C THR A 35 -15.38 8.72 -10.71
N ALA A 36 -14.95 8.04 -11.77
CA ALA A 36 -15.56 8.20 -13.08
C ALA A 36 -17.02 7.76 -13.07
N MET A 37 -17.31 6.64 -12.41
CA MET A 37 -18.67 6.12 -12.31
C MET A 37 -19.57 7.09 -11.53
N VAL A 38 -19.08 7.58 -10.38
CA VAL A 38 -19.84 8.51 -9.54
C VAL A 38 -20.11 9.81 -10.27
N ASN A 39 -19.11 10.35 -10.97
CA ASN A 39 -19.28 11.56 -11.74
C ASN A 39 -20.28 11.36 -12.88
N GLY A 40 -20.29 10.18 -13.48
CA GLY A 40 -21.24 9.85 -14.56
C GLY A 40 -22.68 9.75 -14.08
N LEU A 41 -22.90 9.51 -12.78
CA LEU A 41 -24.26 9.42 -12.24
C LEU A 41 -25.01 10.73 -12.38
N THR A 42 -24.32 11.87 -12.47
CA THR A 42 -24.99 13.15 -12.62
C THR A 42 -25.77 13.26 -13.91
N GLU A 43 -25.47 12.44 -14.90
CA GLU A 43 -26.18 12.44 -16.18
C GLU A 43 -27.55 11.75 -16.09
N ILE A 44 -27.70 10.82 -15.15
CA ILE A 44 -28.92 10.04 -15.04
C ILE A 44 -29.60 10.19 -13.69
N TRP A 45 -29.00 10.88 -12.76
CA TRP A 45 -29.52 11.06 -11.40
C TRP A 45 -29.24 12.49 -10.95
N GLN A 46 -30.28 13.26 -10.83
CA GLN A 46 -30.20 14.66 -10.44
C GLN A 46 -31.10 14.92 -9.26
N GLY A 47 -30.77 15.92 -8.45
CA GLY A 47 -31.56 16.30 -7.30
C GLY A 47 -30.73 16.33 -6.03
N GLU A 48 -31.40 16.62 -4.93
CA GLU A 48 -30.74 16.78 -3.63
C GLU A 48 -30.04 15.54 -3.14
N ALA A 49 -30.64 14.36 -3.38
CA ALA A 49 -30.05 13.11 -2.96
C ALA A 49 -28.73 12.83 -3.69
N GLN A 50 -28.68 13.14 -4.98
CA GLN A 50 -27.47 12.96 -5.76
C GLN A 50 -26.40 13.94 -5.31
N THR A 51 -26.77 15.18 -5.06
CA THR A 51 -25.84 16.21 -4.58
C THR A 51 -25.24 15.81 -3.24
N ALA A 52 -26.07 15.29 -2.33
CA ALA A 52 -25.60 14.82 -1.03
C ALA A 52 -24.65 13.62 -1.16
N PHE A 53 -24.96 12.70 -2.08
CA PHE A 53 -24.11 11.53 -2.33
C PHE A 53 -22.76 11.97 -2.89
N GLN A 54 -22.77 12.89 -3.85
CA GLN A 54 -21.56 13.41 -4.46
C GLN A 54 -20.67 14.09 -3.41
N ALA A 55 -21.27 14.89 -2.54
CA ALA A 55 -20.53 15.58 -1.48
C ALA A 55 -19.87 14.58 -0.53
N LYS A 56 -20.57 13.51 -0.19
CA LYS A 56 -20.02 12.46 0.65
C LYS A 56 -18.84 11.77 -0.02
N PHE A 57 -18.98 11.44 -1.28
CA PHE A 57 -17.91 10.80 -2.02
C PHE A 57 -16.69 11.73 -2.10
N ASP A 58 -16.91 12.98 -2.43
CA ASP A 58 -15.82 13.96 -2.53
C ASP A 58 -15.12 14.14 -1.18
N GLY A 59 -15.86 14.07 -0.10
CA GLY A 59 -15.29 14.14 1.25
C GLY A 59 -14.42 12.95 1.61
N MET A 60 -14.59 11.83 0.92
CA MET A 60 -13.79 10.62 1.17
C MET A 60 -12.47 10.60 0.41
N LYS A 61 -12.27 11.53 -0.52
CA LYS A 61 -11.06 11.52 -1.35
C LYS A 61 -9.78 11.66 -0.55
N SER A 62 -9.79 12.49 0.47
CA SER A 62 -8.60 12.64 1.31
C SER A 62 -8.29 11.37 2.08
N THR A 63 -9.30 10.63 2.50
CA THR A 63 -9.14 9.35 3.17
C THR A 63 -8.51 8.33 2.23
N PHE A 64 -8.96 8.29 0.99
CA PHE A 64 -8.37 7.39 -0.02
C PHE A 64 -6.90 7.71 -0.24
N THR A 65 -6.55 8.99 -0.34
CA THR A 65 -5.17 9.42 -0.53
C THR A 65 -4.32 9.06 0.68
N GLN A 66 -4.85 9.25 1.89
CA GLN A 66 -4.15 8.88 3.12
C GLN A 66 -3.88 7.39 3.18
N PHE A 67 -4.84 6.58 2.77
CA PHE A 67 -4.66 5.14 2.75
C PHE A 67 -3.55 4.74 1.76
N GLU A 68 -3.51 5.37 0.60
CA GLU A 68 -2.46 5.12 -0.39
C GLU A 68 -1.09 5.49 0.15
N GLN A 69 -1.00 6.58 0.90
CA GLN A 69 0.24 6.98 1.55
C GLN A 69 0.68 5.97 2.60
N ILE A 70 -0.26 5.43 3.35
CA ILE A 70 0.03 4.40 4.34
C ILE A 70 0.58 3.14 3.65
N LEU A 71 0.01 2.76 2.52
CA LEU A 71 0.51 1.62 1.76
C LEU A 71 1.92 1.86 1.26
N GLU A 72 2.20 3.07 0.79
CA GLU A 72 3.54 3.41 0.32
C GLU A 72 4.55 3.35 1.47
N GLU A 73 4.19 3.90 2.63
CA GLU A 73 5.06 3.84 3.81
C GLU A 73 5.31 2.41 4.25
N TYR A 74 4.27 1.58 4.19
CA TYR A 74 4.42 0.17 4.54
C TYR A 74 5.38 -0.52 3.59
N ALA A 75 5.26 -0.26 2.30
CA ALA A 75 6.17 -0.84 1.30
C ALA A 75 7.61 -0.39 1.55
N LEU A 76 7.80 0.89 1.85
CA LEU A 76 9.12 1.43 2.16
C LEU A 76 9.71 0.78 3.42
N ASN A 77 8.89 0.58 4.44
CA ASN A 77 9.35 -0.07 5.66
C ASN A 77 9.80 -1.50 5.39
N LEU A 78 9.09 -2.21 4.53
CA LEU A 78 9.48 -3.57 4.16
C LEU A 78 10.80 -3.58 3.39
N SER A 79 10.97 -2.66 2.44
CA SER A 79 12.22 -2.61 1.68
C SER A 79 13.39 -2.15 2.53
N ASP A 80 13.16 -1.25 3.49
CA ASP A 80 14.19 -0.83 4.43
C ASP A 80 14.59 -1.98 5.34
N ALA A 81 13.63 -2.78 5.78
CA ALA A 81 13.92 -3.97 6.59
C ALA A 81 14.74 -4.97 5.78
N ALA A 82 14.43 -5.13 4.48
CA ALA A 82 15.20 -6.00 3.60
C ALA A 82 16.66 -5.57 3.54
N LYS A 83 16.88 -4.27 3.41
CA LYS A 83 18.23 -3.71 3.35
C LYS A 83 18.98 -3.96 4.67
N THR A 84 18.33 -3.73 5.79
CA THR A 84 18.92 -3.95 7.10
C THR A 84 19.31 -5.41 7.30
N TYR A 85 18.44 -6.33 6.90
CA TYR A 85 18.73 -7.76 7.01
C TYR A 85 19.89 -8.17 6.10
N ALA A 86 19.93 -7.63 4.88
CA ALA A 86 21.01 -7.93 3.94
C ALA A 86 22.35 -7.43 4.49
N GLU A 87 22.36 -6.25 5.08
CA GLU A 87 23.57 -5.70 5.70
C GLU A 87 24.04 -6.53 6.88
N ALA A 88 23.11 -7.00 7.69
CA ALA A 88 23.44 -7.86 8.84
C ALA A 88 24.00 -9.19 8.37
N GLU A 89 23.44 -9.78 7.34
CA GLU A 89 23.95 -11.03 6.76
C GLU A 89 25.35 -10.84 6.19
N ALA A 90 25.60 -9.75 5.50
CA ALA A 90 26.92 -9.47 4.94
C ALA A 90 27.95 -9.28 6.05
N ALA A 91 27.60 -8.59 7.12
CA ALA A 91 28.48 -8.39 8.26
C ALA A 91 28.81 -9.70 8.97
N ALA A 92 27.80 -10.55 9.13
CA ALA A 92 27.99 -11.86 9.75
C ALA A 92 28.90 -12.74 8.89
N THR A 93 28.76 -12.73 7.60
CA THR A 93 29.59 -13.47 6.67
C THR A 93 31.05 -13.00 6.76
N GLN A 94 31.25 -11.70 6.79
CA GLN A 94 32.57 -11.13 6.92
C GLN A 94 33.25 -11.53 8.23
N ARG A 95 32.51 -11.51 9.31
CA ARG A 95 33.03 -11.93 10.61
C ARG A 95 33.38 -13.42 10.63
N SER A 96 32.61 -14.24 9.95
CA SER A 96 32.90 -15.67 9.85
C SER A 96 34.18 -15.95 9.09
N ARG A 97 34.53 -15.10 8.16
CA ARG A 97 35.75 -15.27 7.37
C ARG A 97 36.99 -14.77 8.12
N GLY A 98 36.78 -13.87 8.99
CA GLY A 98 37.86 -13.25 9.74
C GLY A 98 38.32 -14.13 10.85
#